data_4d6185b1dcd14409ae8c340552f102bc
#
_entry.id   4d6185b1dcd14409ae8c340552f102bc
#
_cell.length_a   1.000
_cell.length_b   1.000
_cell.length_c   1.000
_cell.angle_alpha   90.00
_cell.angle_beta   90.00
_cell.angle_gamma   90.00
#
_symmetry.space_group_name_H-M   'P 1'
#
loop_
_entity.id
_entity.type
_entity.pdbx_description
1 polymer ?
#
loop_
_entity_poly.entity_id
_entity_poly.type
_entity_poly.pdbx_seq_one_letter_code
_entity_poly.pdbx_strand_id
1 'polypeptide(L)'
;KIGVDGALYKSMEFTGEGIAALSMDDRFTMANMAIEAGAKNGIFPVDDQTKAYLNEHTKKAYQVYEADEDAEYDEVIEINLSEVRPTVAFPHLPGNAKTIDEIEAMEPIKIDQVVIGS
;
A
#
# COMPACT_ATOMS: atom_id res chain seq x y z
N LYS A 1 9.81 -5.17 -0.97
CA LYS A 1 10.07 -5.92 -2.22
C LYS A 1 10.55 -5.02 -3.37
N ILE A 2 9.89 -3.89 -3.61
CA ILE A 2 10.15 -3.03 -4.79
C ILE A 2 11.18 -1.91 -4.53
N GLY A 3 11.48 -1.59 -3.29
CA GLY A 3 12.41 -0.52 -2.93
C GLY A 3 11.89 0.89 -3.22
N VAL A 4 12.73 1.90 -2.95
CA VAL A 4 12.34 3.32 -3.04
C VAL A 4 12.18 3.83 -4.48
N ASP A 5 12.76 3.15 -5.45
CA ASP A 5 12.72 3.51 -6.86
C ASP A 5 11.95 2.49 -7.72
N GLY A 6 11.33 1.48 -7.10
CA GLY A 6 10.68 0.37 -7.81
C GLY A 6 9.51 0.78 -8.69
N ALA A 7 8.85 1.89 -8.37
CA ALA A 7 7.77 2.45 -9.17
C ALA A 7 8.04 3.91 -9.58
N LEU A 8 9.33 4.27 -9.74
CA LEU A 8 9.73 5.63 -10.06
C LEU A 8 9.06 6.13 -11.36
N TYR A 9 8.34 7.24 -11.26
CA TYR A 9 7.53 7.85 -12.32
C TYR A 9 6.38 6.99 -12.87
N LYS A 10 6.06 5.85 -12.23
CA LYS A 10 4.94 4.98 -12.60
C LYS A 10 3.69 5.30 -11.80
N SER A 11 2.53 4.85 -12.28
CA SER A 11 1.32 4.67 -11.48
C SER A 11 1.29 3.23 -10.98
N MET A 12 0.90 3.04 -9.73
CA MET A 12 0.68 1.71 -9.17
C MET A 12 -0.81 1.41 -9.16
N GLU A 13 -1.20 0.27 -9.68
CA GLU A 13 -2.56 -0.27 -9.58
C GLU A 13 -2.53 -1.51 -8.69
N PHE A 14 -3.37 -1.51 -7.66
CA PHE A 14 -3.50 -2.62 -6.72
C PHE A 14 -4.71 -3.45 -7.09
N THR A 15 -4.50 -4.67 -7.52
CA THR A 15 -5.56 -5.59 -8.00
C THR A 15 -5.45 -6.96 -7.35
N GLY A 16 -6.37 -7.84 -7.69
CA GLY A 16 -6.38 -9.24 -7.24
C GLY A 16 -7.34 -9.50 -6.07
N GLU A 17 -7.51 -10.78 -5.75
CA GLU A 17 -8.50 -11.25 -4.78
C GLU A 17 -8.26 -10.71 -3.36
N GLY A 18 -7.00 -10.47 -3.00
CA GLY A 18 -6.62 -9.95 -1.69
C GLY A 18 -7.17 -8.56 -1.39
N ILE A 19 -7.48 -7.75 -2.42
CA ILE A 19 -8.00 -6.39 -2.24
C ILE A 19 -9.34 -6.37 -1.52
N ALA A 20 -10.20 -7.36 -1.75
CA ALA A 20 -11.51 -7.44 -1.11
C ALA A 20 -11.44 -7.58 0.42
N ALA A 21 -10.34 -8.10 0.95
CA ALA A 21 -10.10 -8.25 2.39
C ALA A 21 -9.56 -6.97 3.06
N LEU A 22 -9.10 -5.99 2.28
CA LEU A 22 -8.53 -4.75 2.80
C LEU A 22 -9.64 -3.74 3.12
N SER A 23 -9.59 -3.16 4.32
CA SER A 23 -10.46 -2.04 4.70
C SER A 23 -10.14 -0.80 3.86
N MET A 24 -11.02 0.22 3.92
CA MET A 24 -10.73 1.51 3.26
C MET A 24 -9.50 2.20 3.87
N ASP A 25 -9.29 2.06 5.17
CA ASP A 25 -8.09 2.63 5.84
C ASP A 25 -6.80 1.97 5.35
N ASP A 26 -6.81 0.64 5.14
CA ASP A 26 -5.69 -0.08 4.54
C ASP A 26 -5.41 0.43 3.12
N ARG A 27 -6.46 0.59 2.30
CA ARG A 27 -6.33 1.10 0.93
C ARG A 27 -5.79 2.52 0.89
N PHE A 28 -6.27 3.41 1.78
CA PHE A 28 -5.75 4.77 1.87
C PHE A 28 -4.28 4.79 2.29
N THR A 29 -3.91 3.95 3.26
CA THR A 29 -2.52 3.82 3.71
C THR A 29 -1.62 3.35 2.57
N MET A 30 -2.02 2.31 1.84
CA MET A 30 -1.24 1.79 0.71
C MET A 30 -1.15 2.81 -0.43
N ALA A 31 -2.26 3.47 -0.78
CA ALA A 31 -2.26 4.50 -1.82
C ALA A 31 -1.37 5.69 -1.46
N ASN A 32 -1.41 6.13 -0.18
CA ASN A 32 -0.54 7.19 0.32
C ASN A 32 0.94 6.77 0.28
N MET A 33 1.24 5.52 0.65
CA MET A 33 2.61 5.02 0.67
C MET A 33 3.18 4.67 -0.71
N ALA A 34 2.42 4.75 -1.79
CA ALA A 34 2.93 4.55 -3.15
C ALA A 34 4.09 5.50 -3.47
N ILE A 35 4.10 6.70 -2.90
CA ILE A 35 5.19 7.67 -3.06
C ILE A 35 6.52 7.16 -2.49
N GLU A 36 6.50 6.32 -1.46
CA GLU A 36 7.70 5.71 -0.87
C GLU A 36 8.39 4.71 -1.82
N ALA A 37 7.69 4.26 -2.85
CA ALA A 37 8.24 3.48 -3.96
C ALA A 37 8.58 4.35 -5.19
N GLY A 38 8.48 5.68 -5.10
CA GLY A 38 8.70 6.63 -6.18
C GLY A 38 7.52 6.81 -7.13
N ALA A 39 6.36 6.18 -6.85
CA ALA A 39 5.19 6.25 -7.70
C ALA A 39 4.52 7.63 -7.69
N LYS A 40 3.79 7.91 -8.75
CA LYS A 40 2.98 9.14 -8.88
C LYS A 40 1.65 9.03 -8.15
N ASN A 41 1.09 7.82 -8.05
CA ASN A 41 -0.14 7.52 -7.32
C ASN A 41 -0.26 6.02 -7.05
N GLY A 42 -1.24 5.67 -6.20
CA GLY A 42 -1.70 4.31 -5.97
C GLY A 42 -3.20 4.25 -6.22
N ILE A 43 -3.65 3.34 -7.06
CA ILE A 43 -5.02 3.21 -7.53
C ILE A 43 -5.59 1.88 -7.05
N PHE A 44 -6.80 1.92 -6.48
CA PHE A 44 -7.59 0.74 -6.12
C PHE A 44 -8.85 0.66 -6.97
N PRO A 45 -9.36 -0.54 -7.26
CA PRO A 45 -10.63 -0.70 -7.94
C PRO A 45 -11.80 -0.15 -7.11
N VAL A 46 -12.82 0.34 -7.78
CA VAL A 46 -14.05 0.82 -7.15
C VAL A 46 -15.02 -0.34 -6.95
N ASP A 47 -14.79 -1.12 -5.90
CA ASP A 47 -15.64 -2.23 -5.49
C ASP A 47 -16.78 -1.79 -4.56
N ASP A 48 -17.51 -2.75 -4.00
CA ASP A 48 -18.66 -2.47 -3.13
C ASP A 48 -18.25 -1.79 -1.81
N GLN A 49 -17.05 -2.06 -1.27
CA GLN A 49 -16.52 -1.35 -0.12
C GLN A 49 -16.28 0.13 -0.42
N THR A 50 -15.65 0.42 -1.55
CA THR A 50 -15.39 1.79 -2.00
C THR A 50 -16.71 2.55 -2.23
N LYS A 51 -17.70 1.90 -2.87
CA LYS A 51 -19.03 2.49 -3.08
C LYS A 51 -19.75 2.75 -1.77
N ALA A 52 -19.70 1.82 -0.81
CA ALA A 52 -20.30 2.00 0.51
C ALA A 52 -19.69 3.21 1.23
N TYR A 53 -18.37 3.29 1.26
CA TYR A 53 -17.65 4.42 1.86
C TYR A 53 -18.04 5.75 1.21
N LEU A 54 -18.08 5.82 -0.12
CA LEU A 54 -18.47 7.03 -0.84
C LEU A 54 -19.92 7.46 -0.53
N ASN A 55 -20.84 6.50 -0.43
CA ASN A 55 -22.25 6.78 -0.12
C ASN A 55 -22.44 7.41 1.28
N GLU A 56 -21.58 7.07 2.22
CA GLU A 56 -21.58 7.67 3.56
C GLU A 56 -21.00 9.09 3.58
N HIS A 57 -19.99 9.36 2.74
CA HIS A 57 -19.19 10.58 2.81
C HIS A 57 -19.57 11.65 1.76
N THR A 58 -20.25 11.28 0.68
CA THR A 58 -20.62 12.23 -0.36
C THR A 58 -21.95 11.91 -1.01
N LYS A 59 -22.62 12.97 -1.47
CA LYS A 59 -23.83 12.88 -2.34
C LYS A 59 -23.53 13.35 -3.77
N LYS A 60 -22.27 13.67 -4.06
CA LYS A 60 -21.86 14.09 -5.40
C LYS A 60 -21.84 12.89 -6.33
N ALA A 61 -22.24 13.11 -7.58
CA ALA A 61 -22.03 12.12 -8.62
C ALA A 61 -20.53 11.93 -8.87
N TYR A 62 -20.11 10.69 -9.09
CA TYR A 62 -18.75 10.34 -9.47
C TYR A 62 -18.77 9.37 -10.64
N GLN A 63 -17.67 9.31 -11.35
CA GLN A 63 -17.46 8.36 -12.45
C GLN A 63 -16.50 7.29 -11.99
N VAL A 64 -16.81 6.04 -12.31
CA VAL A 64 -15.92 4.91 -12.10
C VAL A 64 -15.08 4.72 -13.35
N TYR A 65 -13.79 4.53 -13.16
CA TYR A 65 -12.84 4.15 -14.21
C TYR A 65 -12.26 2.78 -13.87
N GLU A 66 -12.18 1.94 -14.85
CA GLU A 66 -11.63 0.59 -14.75
C GLU A 66 -10.60 0.41 -15.85
N ALA A 67 -9.63 -0.48 -15.64
CA ALA A 67 -8.69 -0.85 -16.68
C ALA A 67 -9.42 -1.58 -17.80
N ASP A 68 -8.98 -1.39 -19.04
CA ASP A 68 -9.48 -2.15 -20.18
C ASP A 68 -9.10 -3.64 -20.04
N GLU A 69 -9.89 -4.53 -20.62
CA GLU A 69 -9.65 -5.99 -20.54
C GLU A 69 -8.29 -6.40 -21.14
N ASP A 70 -7.78 -5.62 -22.08
CA ASP A 70 -6.49 -5.79 -22.76
C ASP A 70 -5.41 -4.82 -22.26
N ALA A 71 -5.59 -4.23 -21.08
CA ALA A 71 -4.61 -3.32 -20.51
C ALA A 71 -3.24 -3.99 -20.32
N GLU A 72 -2.21 -3.35 -20.85
CA GLU A 72 -0.83 -3.79 -20.69
C GLU A 72 -0.14 -3.04 -19.55
N TYR A 73 0.56 -3.80 -18.70
CA TYR A 73 1.32 -3.24 -17.59
C TYR A 73 2.82 -3.37 -17.86
N ASP A 74 3.55 -2.31 -17.55
CA ASP A 74 5.03 -2.28 -17.66
C ASP A 74 5.69 -3.32 -16.74
N GLU A 75 5.09 -3.55 -15.57
CA GLU A 75 5.58 -4.53 -14.60
C GLU A 75 4.41 -5.04 -13.76
N VAL A 76 4.44 -6.33 -13.43
CA VAL A 76 3.48 -6.96 -12.51
C VAL A 76 4.24 -7.58 -11.34
N ILE A 77 3.86 -7.21 -10.13
CA ILE A 77 4.45 -7.71 -8.89
C ILE A 77 3.38 -8.40 -8.06
N GLU A 78 3.53 -9.69 -7.87
CA GLU A 78 2.62 -10.48 -7.03
C GLU A 78 3.08 -10.48 -5.57
N ILE A 79 2.13 -10.22 -4.67
CA ILE A 79 2.34 -10.22 -3.21
C ILE A 79 1.25 -11.08 -2.57
N ASN A 80 1.65 -12.18 -1.95
CA ASN A 80 0.74 -12.98 -1.14
C ASN A 80 0.53 -12.29 0.22
N LEU A 81 -0.65 -11.73 0.44
CA LEU A 81 -0.96 -11.00 1.67
C LEU A 81 -0.87 -11.87 2.93
N SER A 82 -1.10 -13.19 2.82
CA SER A 82 -0.98 -14.11 3.96
C SER A 82 0.46 -14.29 4.45
N GLU A 83 1.44 -13.93 3.64
CA GLU A 83 2.86 -14.03 3.98
C GLU A 83 3.45 -12.70 4.48
N VAL A 84 2.66 -11.63 4.46
CA VAL A 84 3.11 -10.32 4.93
C VAL A 84 3.22 -10.34 6.46
N ARG A 85 4.44 -10.11 6.96
CA ARG A 85 4.74 -10.03 8.38
C ARG A 85 4.79 -8.57 8.84
N PRO A 86 4.44 -8.25 10.08
CA PRO A 86 4.68 -6.94 10.64
C PRO A 86 6.14 -6.55 10.46
N THR A 87 6.36 -5.35 9.95
CA THR A 87 7.67 -4.90 9.47
C THR A 87 7.92 -3.47 9.94
N VAL A 88 9.17 -3.19 10.29
CA VAL A 88 9.64 -1.86 10.71
C VAL A 88 10.71 -1.38 9.72
N ALA A 89 10.54 -0.16 9.22
CA ALA A 89 11.59 0.49 8.44
C ALA A 89 12.60 1.17 9.35
N PHE A 90 13.86 0.85 9.15
CA PHE A 90 14.99 1.46 9.85
C PHE A 90 15.52 2.67 9.09
N PRO A 91 16.22 3.58 9.76
CA PRO A 91 16.90 4.67 9.08
C PRO A 91 17.87 4.14 8.00
N HIS A 92 18.05 4.82 6.90
CA HIS A 92 17.47 6.11 6.53
C HIS A 92 16.48 5.99 5.36
N LEU A 93 16.18 4.78 4.92
CA LEU A 93 15.35 4.51 3.74
C LEU A 93 14.23 3.52 4.09
N PRO A 94 13.01 3.68 3.52
CA PRO A 94 11.93 2.70 3.68
C PRO A 94 12.31 1.27 3.29
N GLY A 95 13.22 1.11 2.33
CA GLY A 95 13.74 -0.18 1.91
C GLY A 95 14.63 -0.89 2.95
N ASN A 96 15.10 -0.17 3.98
CA ASN A 96 15.83 -0.75 5.11
C ASN A 96 14.85 -1.34 6.14
N ALA A 97 14.07 -2.30 5.71
CA ALA A 97 12.98 -2.89 6.47
C ALA A 97 13.39 -4.25 7.07
N LYS A 98 12.92 -4.49 8.29
CA LYS A 98 13.08 -5.76 9.02
C LYS A 98 11.74 -6.21 9.56
N THR A 99 11.49 -7.49 9.50
CA THR A 99 10.33 -8.09 10.16
C THR A 99 10.48 -8.04 11.69
N ILE A 100 9.38 -8.13 12.40
CA ILE A 100 9.42 -8.19 13.88
C ILE A 100 10.27 -9.40 14.34
N ASP A 101 10.15 -10.54 13.69
CA ASP A 101 10.92 -11.75 14.03
C ASP A 101 12.46 -11.49 13.90
N GLU A 102 12.87 -10.73 12.89
CA GLU A 102 14.28 -10.34 12.71
C GLU A 102 14.73 -9.34 13.78
N ILE A 103 13.86 -8.44 14.20
CA ILE A 103 14.14 -7.44 15.24
C ILE A 103 14.28 -8.10 16.61
N GLU A 104 13.43 -9.08 16.94
CA GLU A 104 13.51 -9.84 18.19
C GLU A 104 14.84 -10.60 18.35
N ALA A 105 15.49 -10.94 17.25
CA ALA A 105 16.81 -11.58 17.26
C ALA A 105 17.97 -10.59 17.40
N MET A 106 17.71 -9.29 17.40
CA MET A 106 18.73 -8.23 17.51
C MET A 106 18.95 -7.82 19.00
N GLU A 107 20.07 -7.12 19.25
CA GLU A 107 20.26 -6.46 20.52
C GLU A 107 19.15 -5.43 20.77
N PRO A 108 18.68 -5.29 22.02
CA PRO A 108 17.60 -4.35 22.36
C PRO A 108 17.92 -2.92 21.93
N ILE A 109 17.00 -2.30 21.22
CA ILE A 109 17.12 -0.91 20.78
C ILE A 109 16.38 -0.01 21.77
N LYS A 110 17.13 0.89 22.41
CA LYS A 110 16.52 1.89 23.30
C LYS A 110 15.79 2.94 22.44
N ILE A 111 14.52 3.17 22.79
CA ILE A 111 13.67 4.20 22.17
C ILE A 111 13.48 5.34 23.18
N ASP A 112 13.73 6.57 22.75
CA ASP A 112 13.56 7.76 23.59
C ASP A 112 12.23 8.47 23.32
N GLN A 113 11.66 8.31 22.12
CA GLN A 113 10.38 8.92 21.75
C GLN A 113 9.63 8.05 20.75
N VAL A 114 8.31 7.99 20.90
CA VAL A 114 7.38 7.34 19.97
C VAL A 114 6.34 8.37 19.52
N VAL A 115 6.08 8.41 18.22
CA VAL A 115 5.00 9.20 17.62
C VAL A 115 4.02 8.24 16.96
N ILE A 116 2.74 8.39 17.28
CA ILE A 116 1.65 7.63 16.66
C ILE A 116 0.78 8.64 15.92
N GLY A 117 0.62 8.44 14.62
CA GLY A 117 -0.15 9.33 13.77
C GLY A 117 -0.42 8.71 12.39
N SER A 118 -1.41 9.28 11.73
CA SER A 118 -1.83 8.86 10.40
C SER A 118 -2.23 10.09 9.56
#